data_af659b00875dc476d4864d6c6842daea
#
_entry.id   af659b00875dc476d4864d6c6842daea
#
_cell.length_a   1.000
_cell.length_b   1.000
_cell.length_c   1.000
_cell.angle_alpha   90.00
_cell.angle_beta   90.00
_cell.angle_gamma   90.00
#
_symmetry.space_group_name_H-M   'P 1'
#
loop_
_entity.id
_entity.type
_entity.pdbx_description
1 polymer ?
#
loop_
_entity_poly.entity_id
_entity_poly.type
_entity_poly.pdbx_seq_one_letter_code
_entity_poly.pdbx_strand_id
1 'polypeptide(L)'
;KKYEYSQVRNLHLLLKGKKIEGGRNEQLVDYLFDNTELNYYIRQNQEQKMVAGLIYLDNYDEVLESVEEVRRSLLLALIDRKISKYVANLDGITKKLEKDKYFVVLKYKSLEELEANRFSLLEEVKTVNIGNEMKVTLSIGIGVNGSTYAQNYEFSRIAIELALGRGGDQAVVKDNDKISYYGGKSQQMEKSTRVKARVKAHALREFIGSHE
;
A
#
# COMPACT_ATOMS: atom_id res chain seq x y z
N LYS A 1 3.57 23.86 27.95
CA LYS A 1 4.64 22.84 28.09
C LYS A 1 5.27 22.65 26.72
N LYS A 2 6.53 23.08 26.56
CA LYS A 2 7.27 22.90 25.31
C LYS A 2 8.14 21.65 25.49
N TYR A 3 8.02 20.69 24.57
CA TYR A 3 8.88 19.52 24.53
C TYR A 3 9.81 19.67 23.34
N GLU A 4 11.10 19.57 23.55
CA GLU A 4 12.09 19.52 22.48
C GLU A 4 12.76 18.15 22.49
N TYR A 5 12.82 17.52 21.32
CA TYR A 5 13.55 16.27 21.10
C TYR A 5 14.89 16.59 20.47
N SER A 6 15.95 16.09 21.04
CA SER A 6 17.25 16.18 20.42
C SER A 6 17.91 14.81 20.35
N GLN A 7 18.68 14.56 19.28
CA GLN A 7 19.45 13.35 19.09
C GLN A 7 20.94 13.70 19.25
N VAL A 8 21.57 13.16 20.27
CA VAL A 8 23.01 13.33 20.51
C VAL A 8 23.66 11.95 20.55
N ARG A 9 24.58 11.68 19.64
CA ARG A 9 25.36 10.41 19.58
C ARG A 9 24.48 9.16 19.64
N ASN A 10 23.43 9.07 18.83
CA ASN A 10 22.46 7.97 18.82
C ASN A 10 21.59 7.81 20.09
N LEU A 11 21.60 8.78 20.98
CA LEU A 11 20.72 8.84 22.14
C LEU A 11 19.50 9.71 21.84
N HIS A 12 18.32 9.21 22.14
CA HIS A 12 17.06 9.98 22.04
C HIS A 12 16.76 10.59 23.41
N LEU A 13 16.91 11.91 23.53
CA LEU A 13 16.70 12.64 24.76
C LEU A 13 15.40 13.48 24.67
N LEU A 14 14.57 13.37 25.67
CA LEU A 14 13.41 14.25 25.85
C LEU A 14 13.74 15.35 26.83
N LEU A 15 13.72 16.60 26.36
CA LEU A 15 13.86 17.79 27.20
C LEU A 15 12.47 18.21 27.71
N LYS A 16 12.31 18.25 29.01
CA LYS A 16 11.09 18.74 29.68
C LYS A 16 11.42 19.88 30.61
N GLY A 17 11.15 21.10 30.16
CA GLY A 17 11.26 22.29 31.00
C GLY A 17 10.01 22.47 31.86
N LYS A 18 10.19 22.70 33.16
CA LYS A 18 9.15 23.11 34.08
C LYS A 18 9.51 24.48 34.66
N LYS A 19 8.68 25.48 34.34
CA LYS A 19 8.79 26.80 35.00
C LYS A 19 8.25 26.67 36.41
N ILE A 20 9.07 26.99 37.39
CA ILE A 20 8.65 27.05 38.81
C ILE A 20 8.46 28.53 39.12
N GLU A 21 7.21 28.93 39.39
CA GLU A 21 6.90 30.27 39.86
C GLU A 21 7.18 30.32 41.35
N GLY A 22 8.15 31.16 41.70
CA GLY A 22 8.51 31.36 43.09
C GLY A 22 9.34 32.63 43.28
N GLY A 23 8.72 33.70 43.74
CA GLY A 23 9.40 34.91 44.15
C GLY A 23 10.13 35.70 43.04
N ARG A 24 11.09 36.56 43.42
CA ARG A 24 11.81 37.47 42.51
C ARG A 24 12.74 36.75 41.51
N ASN A 25 12.95 35.45 41.56
CA ASN A 25 13.77 34.68 40.66
C ASN A 25 12.97 33.52 40.04
N GLU A 26 12.67 33.61 38.75
CA GLU A 26 12.13 32.51 37.98
C GLU A 26 13.25 31.50 37.75
N GLN A 27 13.12 30.27 38.25
CA GLN A 27 14.03 29.16 37.96
C GLN A 27 13.43 28.27 36.90
N LEU A 28 14.15 28.08 35.78
CA LEU A 28 13.85 27.08 34.80
C LEU A 28 14.58 25.80 35.18
N VAL A 29 13.83 24.73 35.47
CA VAL A 29 14.39 23.41 35.73
C VAL A 29 14.17 22.54 34.51
N ASP A 30 15.26 22.17 33.86
CA ASP A 30 15.25 21.27 32.72
C ASP A 30 15.53 19.83 33.17
N TYR A 31 14.66 18.94 32.81
CA TYR A 31 14.83 17.50 33.01
C TYR A 31 15.19 16.82 31.71
N LEU A 32 16.28 16.08 31.71
CA LEU A 32 16.70 15.20 30.61
C LEU A 32 16.26 13.77 30.93
N PHE A 33 15.48 13.20 30.02
CA PHE A 33 15.09 11.80 30.09
C PHE A 33 15.72 11.06 28.92
N ASP A 34 16.42 9.96 29.20
CA ASP A 34 16.85 9.03 28.16
C ASP A 34 15.66 8.19 27.70
N ASN A 35 15.22 8.42 26.46
CA ASN A 35 14.13 7.69 25.82
C ASN A 35 14.63 6.74 24.73
N THR A 36 15.91 6.43 24.71
CA THR A 36 16.50 5.60 23.65
C THR A 36 15.82 4.23 23.57
N GLU A 37 15.68 3.56 24.70
CA GLU A 37 15.04 2.24 24.77
C GLU A 37 13.55 2.33 24.43
N LEU A 38 12.85 3.33 24.96
CA LEU A 38 11.43 3.56 24.64
C LEU A 38 11.23 3.78 23.12
N ASN A 39 12.02 4.61 22.50
CA ASN A 39 11.94 4.87 21.06
C ASN A 39 12.30 3.64 20.24
N TYR A 40 13.25 2.82 20.69
CA TYR A 40 13.55 1.54 20.07
C TYR A 40 12.33 0.61 20.07
N TYR A 41 11.67 0.44 21.22
CA TYR A 41 10.46 -0.41 21.29
C TYR A 41 9.27 0.15 20.52
N ILE A 42 9.07 1.47 20.51
CA ILE A 42 8.04 2.11 19.69
C ILE A 42 8.27 1.81 18.21
N ARG A 43 9.52 1.97 17.74
CA ARG A 43 9.88 1.66 16.35
C ARG A 43 9.70 0.18 16.03
N GLN A 44 10.18 -0.72 16.88
CA GLN A 44 10.01 -2.17 16.71
C GLN A 44 8.52 -2.54 16.64
N ASN A 45 7.69 -1.96 17.51
CA ASN A 45 6.25 -2.19 17.50
C ASN A 45 5.61 -1.73 16.18
N GLN A 46 6.02 -0.58 15.65
CA GLN A 46 5.53 -0.09 14.36
C GLN A 46 5.96 -0.98 13.20
N GLU A 47 7.24 -1.33 13.13
CA GLU A 47 7.81 -2.18 12.06
C GLU A 47 7.18 -3.57 12.00
N GLN A 48 6.76 -4.12 13.16
CA GLN A 48 6.16 -5.44 13.29
C GLN A 48 4.63 -5.45 13.09
N LYS A 49 3.97 -4.29 12.96
CA LYS A 49 2.53 -4.24 12.69
C LYS A 49 2.19 -5.02 11.43
N MET A 50 1.10 -5.79 11.51
CA MET A 50 0.60 -6.55 10.37
C MET A 50 -0.16 -5.65 9.39
N VAL A 51 0.13 -5.84 8.13
CA VAL A 51 -0.48 -5.17 6.98
C VAL A 51 -1.27 -6.21 6.19
N ALA A 52 -2.53 -5.89 5.89
CA ALA A 52 -3.37 -6.73 5.05
C ALA A 52 -3.26 -6.31 3.58
N GLY A 53 -3.20 -7.28 2.67
CA GLY A 53 -3.17 -7.04 1.24
C GLY A 53 -4.00 -8.05 0.45
N LEU A 54 -4.46 -7.60 -0.70
CA LEU A 54 -5.14 -8.40 -1.71
C LEU A 54 -4.37 -8.30 -3.03
N ILE A 55 -4.23 -9.43 -3.72
CA ILE A 55 -3.64 -9.51 -5.06
C ILE A 55 -4.64 -10.21 -5.95
N TYR A 56 -5.04 -9.58 -7.04
CA TYR A 56 -5.96 -10.13 -8.02
C TYR A 56 -5.28 -10.22 -9.38
N LEU A 57 -5.46 -11.33 -10.09
CA LEU A 57 -5.06 -11.44 -11.49
C LEU A 57 -6.11 -10.75 -12.35
N ASP A 58 -5.72 -9.69 -13.04
CA ASP A 58 -6.66 -8.82 -13.78
C ASP A 58 -7.27 -9.51 -15.00
N ASN A 59 -6.46 -10.30 -15.71
CA ASN A 59 -6.79 -10.93 -16.98
C ASN A 59 -6.67 -12.46 -16.92
N TYR A 60 -7.18 -13.05 -15.83
CA TYR A 60 -7.05 -14.48 -15.55
C TYR A 60 -7.61 -15.37 -16.69
N ASP A 61 -8.85 -15.14 -17.08
CA ASP A 61 -9.52 -15.98 -18.07
C ASP A 61 -8.89 -15.76 -19.47
N GLU A 62 -8.61 -14.54 -19.87
CA GLU A 62 -8.01 -14.19 -21.15
C GLU A 62 -6.60 -14.79 -21.33
N VAL A 63 -5.79 -14.75 -20.26
CA VAL A 63 -4.45 -15.38 -20.29
C VAL A 63 -4.54 -16.87 -20.45
N LEU A 64 -5.49 -17.54 -19.77
CA LEU A 64 -5.70 -18.98 -19.88
C LEU A 64 -6.23 -19.39 -21.26
N GLU A 65 -7.07 -18.56 -21.88
CA GLU A 65 -7.56 -18.81 -23.24
C GLU A 65 -6.44 -18.66 -24.28
N SER A 66 -5.44 -17.81 -24.00
CA SER A 66 -4.28 -17.58 -24.89
C SER A 66 -3.25 -18.72 -24.86
N VAL A 67 -3.46 -19.77 -24.07
CA VAL A 67 -2.54 -20.89 -23.88
C VAL A 67 -3.23 -22.22 -24.18
N GLU A 68 -2.50 -23.14 -24.79
CA GLU A 68 -2.96 -24.51 -24.99
C GLU A 68 -3.42 -25.14 -23.66
N GLU A 69 -4.51 -25.90 -23.69
CA GLU A 69 -5.15 -26.46 -22.51
C GLU A 69 -4.20 -27.26 -21.61
N VAL A 70 -3.32 -28.05 -22.21
CA VAL A 70 -2.31 -28.83 -21.47
C VAL A 70 -1.29 -27.98 -20.70
N ARG A 71 -1.12 -26.72 -21.06
CA ARG A 71 -0.18 -25.78 -20.41
C ARG A 71 -0.83 -24.87 -19.38
N ARG A 72 -2.17 -24.81 -19.34
CA ARG A 72 -2.90 -23.91 -18.42
C ARG A 72 -2.55 -24.15 -16.95
N SER A 73 -2.51 -25.42 -16.54
CA SER A 73 -2.14 -25.78 -15.16
C SER A 73 -0.70 -25.39 -14.82
N LEU A 74 0.22 -25.52 -15.76
CA LEU A 74 1.61 -25.09 -15.58
C LEU A 74 1.72 -23.57 -15.46
N LEU A 75 1.00 -22.81 -16.29
CA LEU A 75 0.96 -21.35 -16.22
C LEU A 75 0.50 -20.89 -14.84
N LEU A 76 -0.61 -21.45 -14.35
CA LEU A 76 -1.13 -21.12 -13.03
C LEU A 76 -0.14 -21.46 -11.91
N ALA A 77 0.50 -22.63 -11.98
CA ALA A 77 1.51 -23.02 -11.00
C ALA A 77 2.71 -22.08 -10.97
N LEU A 78 3.14 -21.56 -12.13
CA LEU A 78 4.23 -20.59 -12.22
C LEU A 78 3.83 -19.22 -11.65
N ILE A 79 2.60 -18.77 -11.91
CA ILE A 79 2.05 -17.53 -11.34
C ILE A 79 1.96 -17.66 -9.83
N ASP A 80 1.33 -18.74 -9.33
CA ASP A 80 1.20 -19.03 -7.89
C ASP A 80 2.56 -19.04 -7.19
N ARG A 81 3.53 -19.72 -7.80
CA ARG A 81 4.90 -19.79 -7.28
C ARG A 81 5.56 -18.42 -7.25
N LYS A 82 5.37 -17.62 -8.30
CA LYS A 82 5.95 -16.26 -8.39
C LYS A 82 5.43 -15.36 -7.29
N ILE A 83 4.10 -15.30 -7.12
CA ILE A 83 3.44 -14.51 -6.07
C ILE A 83 3.87 -14.98 -4.67
N SER A 84 3.79 -16.29 -4.42
CA SER A 84 4.13 -16.88 -3.11
C SER A 84 5.60 -16.65 -2.75
N LYS A 85 6.52 -16.83 -3.71
CA LYS A 85 7.94 -16.60 -3.50
C LYS A 85 8.24 -15.11 -3.22
N TYR A 86 7.59 -14.21 -3.96
CA TYR A 86 7.77 -12.77 -3.76
C TYR A 86 7.34 -12.34 -2.35
N VAL A 87 6.15 -12.77 -1.92
CA VAL A 87 5.63 -12.46 -0.58
C VAL A 87 6.46 -13.12 0.52
N ALA A 88 6.92 -14.36 0.32
CA ALA A 88 7.79 -15.06 1.27
C ALA A 88 9.14 -14.36 1.47
N ASN A 89 9.72 -13.77 0.41
CA ASN A 89 10.96 -12.99 0.51
C ASN A 89 10.79 -11.74 1.38
N LEU A 90 9.56 -11.24 1.54
CA LEU A 90 9.18 -10.12 2.39
C LEU A 90 8.77 -10.55 3.82
N ASP A 91 9.07 -11.79 4.20
CA ASP A 91 8.62 -12.39 5.47
C ASP A 91 7.09 -12.34 5.62
N GLY A 92 6.37 -12.54 4.51
CA GLY A 92 4.92 -12.48 4.43
C GLY A 92 4.28 -13.85 4.23
N ILE A 93 2.96 -13.87 4.40
CA ILE A 93 2.12 -15.06 4.22
C ILE A 93 1.16 -14.81 3.07
N THR A 94 1.02 -15.80 2.18
CA THR A 94 0.07 -15.78 1.07
C THR A 94 -0.96 -16.87 1.25
N LYS A 95 -2.24 -16.53 1.08
CA LYS A 95 -3.36 -17.47 1.03
C LYS A 95 -4.14 -17.24 -0.24
N LYS A 96 -4.25 -18.29 -1.08
CA LYS A 96 -5.15 -18.26 -2.24
C LYS A 96 -6.59 -18.36 -1.76
N LEU A 97 -7.44 -17.39 -2.12
CA LEU A 97 -8.85 -17.33 -1.75
C LEU A 97 -9.73 -17.92 -2.85
N GLU A 98 -9.45 -17.54 -4.09
CA GLU A 98 -10.15 -17.96 -5.30
C GLU A 98 -9.14 -18.30 -6.40
N LYS A 99 -9.61 -18.67 -7.57
CA LYS A 99 -8.75 -19.04 -8.71
C LYS A 99 -7.76 -17.94 -9.11
N ASP A 100 -8.16 -16.69 -8.96
CA ASP A 100 -7.49 -15.47 -9.38
C ASP A 100 -7.18 -14.48 -8.24
N LYS A 101 -7.54 -14.82 -6.98
CA LYS A 101 -7.44 -13.91 -5.84
C LYS A 101 -6.59 -14.47 -4.71
N TYR A 102 -5.73 -13.65 -4.17
CA TYR A 102 -4.85 -13.97 -3.06
C TYR A 102 -5.01 -12.94 -1.95
N PHE A 103 -5.00 -13.44 -0.73
CA PHE A 103 -4.84 -12.63 0.47
C PHE A 103 -3.39 -12.73 0.94
N VAL A 104 -2.81 -11.61 1.33
CA VAL A 104 -1.44 -11.56 1.84
C VAL A 104 -1.40 -10.80 3.16
N VAL A 105 -0.49 -11.24 4.03
CA VAL A 105 -0.17 -10.57 5.28
C VAL A 105 1.32 -10.29 5.30
N LEU A 106 1.68 -9.05 5.56
CA LEU A 106 3.05 -8.55 5.58
C LEU A 106 3.30 -7.78 6.87
N LYS A 107 4.58 -7.55 7.19
CA LYS A 107 4.97 -6.55 8.20
C LYS A 107 4.95 -5.14 7.59
N TYR A 108 4.70 -4.13 8.41
CA TYR A 108 4.75 -2.74 7.97
C TYR A 108 6.12 -2.36 7.36
N LYS A 109 7.21 -2.86 7.95
CA LYS A 109 8.56 -2.69 7.41
C LYS A 109 8.69 -3.17 5.96
N SER A 110 8.06 -4.29 5.63
CA SER A 110 8.09 -4.85 4.26
C SER A 110 7.28 -4.01 3.27
N LEU A 111 6.27 -3.25 3.75
CA LEU A 111 5.55 -2.30 2.91
C LEU A 111 6.46 -1.15 2.46
N GLU A 112 7.33 -0.63 3.32
CA GLU A 112 8.29 0.41 2.95
C GLU A 112 9.21 -0.06 1.80
N GLU A 113 9.61 -1.32 1.82
CA GLU A 113 10.38 -1.95 0.73
C GLU A 113 9.56 -2.07 -0.56
N LEU A 114 8.28 -2.48 -0.46
CA LEU A 114 7.37 -2.55 -1.60
C LEU A 114 7.14 -1.18 -2.26
N GLU A 115 6.98 -0.14 -1.46
CA GLU A 115 6.82 1.22 -1.95
C GLU A 115 8.10 1.74 -2.62
N ALA A 116 9.27 1.48 -2.02
CA ALA A 116 10.57 1.87 -2.55
C ALA A 116 10.86 1.22 -3.92
N ASN A 117 10.54 -0.09 -4.08
CA ASN A 117 10.70 -0.81 -5.33
C ASN A 117 9.48 -0.68 -6.28
N ARG A 118 8.49 0.17 -5.90
CA ARG A 118 7.27 0.46 -6.66
C ARG A 118 6.47 -0.80 -7.00
N PHE A 119 6.42 -1.77 -6.07
CA PHE A 119 5.73 -3.04 -6.24
C PHE A 119 6.24 -3.81 -7.47
N SER A 120 7.53 -4.17 -7.46
CA SER A 120 8.20 -4.85 -8.60
C SER A 120 7.48 -6.13 -9.06
N LEU A 121 6.66 -6.75 -8.21
CA LEU A 121 5.82 -7.89 -8.56
C LEU A 121 4.94 -7.63 -9.79
N LEU A 122 4.46 -6.38 -9.98
CA LEU A 122 3.66 -5.98 -11.14
C LEU A 122 4.40 -6.25 -12.47
N GLU A 123 5.69 -5.96 -12.51
CA GLU A 123 6.52 -6.22 -13.69
C GLU A 123 7.04 -7.66 -13.72
N GLU A 124 7.36 -8.22 -12.56
CA GLU A 124 7.87 -9.58 -12.47
C GLU A 124 6.86 -10.63 -12.95
N VAL A 125 5.56 -10.45 -12.67
CA VAL A 125 4.54 -11.40 -13.12
C VAL A 125 4.40 -11.41 -14.64
N LYS A 126 4.60 -10.28 -15.30
CA LYS A 126 4.55 -10.15 -16.78
C LYS A 126 5.63 -10.96 -17.48
N THR A 127 6.69 -11.36 -16.77
CA THR A 127 7.76 -12.22 -17.32
C THR A 127 7.39 -13.70 -17.36
N VAL A 128 6.26 -14.10 -16.75
CA VAL A 128 5.79 -15.47 -16.81
C VAL A 128 5.27 -15.74 -18.23
N ASN A 129 6.02 -16.57 -18.97
CA ASN A 129 5.68 -16.93 -20.34
C ASN A 129 6.01 -18.40 -20.60
N ILE A 130 5.02 -19.13 -21.08
CA ILE A 130 5.12 -20.52 -21.52
C ILE A 130 4.46 -20.72 -22.89
N GLY A 131 4.41 -19.66 -23.69
CA GLY A 131 3.71 -19.61 -24.97
C GLY A 131 2.37 -18.87 -24.90
N ASN A 132 2.08 -18.16 -23.80
CA ASN A 132 0.93 -17.27 -23.71
C ASN A 132 1.14 -16.04 -24.58
N GLU A 133 0.14 -15.70 -25.40
CA GLU A 133 0.15 -14.50 -26.24
C GLU A 133 -0.02 -13.23 -25.42
N MET A 134 -0.78 -13.30 -24.33
CA MET A 134 -1.05 -12.20 -23.44
C MET A 134 -0.14 -12.23 -22.22
N LYS A 135 0.35 -11.07 -21.80
CA LYS A 135 1.09 -10.93 -20.53
C LYS A 135 0.14 -11.05 -19.36
N VAL A 136 0.58 -11.75 -18.33
CA VAL A 136 -0.14 -11.79 -17.04
C VAL A 136 -0.05 -10.42 -16.40
N THR A 137 -1.18 -9.87 -15.96
CA THR A 137 -1.25 -8.64 -15.18
C THR A 137 -1.95 -8.88 -13.85
N LEU A 138 -1.60 -8.10 -12.85
CA LEU A 138 -2.23 -8.19 -11.53
C LEU A 138 -2.40 -6.81 -10.91
N SER A 139 -3.38 -6.70 -10.04
CA SER A 139 -3.61 -5.54 -9.19
C SER A 139 -3.33 -5.89 -7.74
N ILE A 140 -2.82 -4.93 -6.98
CA ILE A 140 -2.49 -5.08 -5.56
C ILE A 140 -3.24 -4.00 -4.76
N GLY A 141 -3.94 -4.40 -3.70
CA GLY A 141 -4.57 -3.48 -2.76
C GLY A 141 -4.02 -3.72 -1.35
N ILE A 142 -3.47 -2.69 -0.72
CA ILE A 142 -2.90 -2.75 0.63
C ILE A 142 -3.67 -1.82 1.55
N GLY A 143 -4.00 -2.31 2.76
CA GLY A 143 -4.63 -1.53 3.82
C GLY A 143 -3.75 -1.45 5.05
N VAL A 144 -3.52 -0.24 5.56
CA VAL A 144 -2.62 0.01 6.70
C VAL A 144 -3.19 1.03 7.67
N ASN A 145 -2.62 1.04 8.89
CA ASN A 145 -2.91 2.00 9.96
C ASN A 145 -4.39 2.09 10.39
N GLY A 146 -5.20 1.10 10.04
CA GLY A 146 -6.53 0.95 10.63
C GLY A 146 -6.44 0.65 12.14
N SER A 147 -7.48 1.01 12.87
CA SER A 147 -7.56 0.77 14.31
C SER A 147 -7.69 -0.72 14.67
N THR A 148 -8.09 -1.55 13.70
CA THR A 148 -8.22 -3.01 13.83
C THR A 148 -7.70 -3.73 12.58
N TYR A 149 -7.39 -5.01 12.70
CA TYR A 149 -7.03 -5.84 11.53
C TYR A 149 -8.17 -5.96 10.52
N ALA A 150 -9.42 -6.00 10.98
CA ALA A 150 -10.59 -5.97 10.11
C ALA A 150 -10.65 -4.68 9.29
N GLN A 151 -10.35 -3.55 9.89
CA GLN A 151 -10.30 -2.26 9.18
C GLN A 151 -9.16 -2.22 8.15
N ASN A 152 -7.99 -2.78 8.47
CA ASN A 152 -6.91 -2.92 7.47
C ASN A 152 -7.36 -3.77 6.29
N TYR A 153 -8.10 -4.86 6.54
CA TYR A 153 -8.66 -5.67 5.47
C TYR A 153 -9.68 -4.89 4.63
N GLU A 154 -10.58 -4.13 5.23
CA GLU A 154 -11.51 -3.27 4.49
C GLU A 154 -10.78 -2.20 3.67
N PHE A 155 -9.70 -1.62 4.21
CA PHE A 155 -8.85 -0.70 3.45
C PHE A 155 -8.21 -1.39 2.24
N SER A 156 -7.76 -2.65 2.39
CA SER A 156 -7.20 -3.41 1.26
C SER A 156 -8.25 -3.71 0.19
N ARG A 157 -9.51 -3.96 0.58
CA ARG A 157 -10.64 -4.12 -0.35
C ARG A 157 -10.91 -2.85 -1.14
N ILE A 158 -11.00 -1.71 -0.46
CA ILE A 158 -11.16 -0.41 -1.13
C ILE A 158 -9.99 -0.15 -2.08
N ALA A 159 -8.77 -0.43 -1.65
CA ALA A 159 -7.56 -0.22 -2.44
C ALA A 159 -7.56 -1.07 -3.72
N ILE A 160 -7.93 -2.36 -3.64
CA ILE A 160 -7.97 -3.24 -4.81
C ILE A 160 -9.07 -2.82 -5.79
N GLU A 161 -10.24 -2.40 -5.30
CA GLU A 161 -11.33 -1.87 -6.14
C GLU A 161 -10.90 -0.60 -6.88
N LEU A 162 -10.14 0.28 -6.22
CA LEU A 162 -9.55 1.46 -6.86
C LEU A 162 -8.52 1.09 -7.94
N ALA A 163 -7.70 0.07 -7.71
CA ALA A 163 -6.75 -0.42 -8.70
C ALA A 163 -7.48 -0.95 -9.95
N LEU A 164 -8.47 -1.82 -9.75
CA LEU A 164 -9.29 -2.39 -10.83
C LEU A 164 -10.09 -1.32 -11.56
N GLY A 165 -10.73 -0.40 -10.85
CA GLY A 165 -11.50 0.71 -11.43
C GLY A 165 -10.68 1.67 -12.29
N ARG A 166 -9.35 1.67 -12.16
CA ARG A 166 -8.41 2.44 -12.99
C ARG A 166 -7.82 1.64 -14.16
N GLY A 167 -8.26 0.40 -14.34
CA GLY A 167 -7.85 -0.47 -15.44
C GLY A 167 -6.83 -1.54 -15.06
N GLY A 168 -6.60 -1.78 -13.78
CA GLY A 168 -5.70 -2.82 -13.28
C GLY A 168 -4.22 -2.50 -13.48
N ASP A 169 -3.37 -3.53 -13.37
CA ASP A 169 -1.90 -3.48 -13.55
C ASP A 169 -1.22 -2.42 -12.65
N GLN A 170 -1.67 -2.31 -11.41
CA GLN A 170 -1.17 -1.33 -10.46
C GLN A 170 -1.35 -1.77 -9.01
N ALA A 171 -0.60 -1.14 -8.11
CA ALA A 171 -0.77 -1.27 -6.68
C ALA A 171 -1.35 0.02 -6.08
N VAL A 172 -2.25 -0.14 -5.12
CA VAL A 172 -2.85 0.95 -4.36
C VAL A 172 -2.66 0.68 -2.88
N VAL A 173 -2.17 1.66 -2.15
CA VAL A 173 -2.05 1.63 -0.69
C VAL A 173 -3.03 2.62 -0.10
N LYS A 174 -3.91 2.13 0.77
CA LYS A 174 -4.83 2.97 1.55
C LYS A 174 -4.36 3.03 3.00
N ASP A 175 -4.03 4.23 3.44
CA ASP A 175 -3.62 4.58 4.79
C ASP A 175 -4.60 5.62 5.35
N ASN A 176 -5.60 5.17 6.09
CA ASN A 176 -6.73 6.01 6.51
C ASN A 176 -7.33 6.79 5.31
N ASP A 177 -7.21 8.12 5.33
CA ASP A 177 -7.71 8.98 4.24
C ASP A 177 -6.74 9.13 3.06
N LYS A 178 -5.48 8.73 3.25
CA LYS A 178 -4.46 8.82 2.21
C LYS A 178 -4.52 7.61 1.29
N ILE A 179 -4.44 7.86 -0.01
CA ILE A 179 -4.37 6.83 -1.04
C ILE A 179 -3.16 7.09 -1.93
N SER A 180 -2.29 6.09 -2.04
CA SER A 180 -1.09 6.14 -2.88
C SER A 180 -1.19 5.10 -4.00
N TYR A 181 -0.72 5.46 -5.21
CA TYR A 181 -0.78 4.62 -6.40
C TYR A 181 0.62 4.33 -6.92
N TYR A 182 0.88 3.07 -7.29
CA TYR A 182 2.16 2.59 -7.80
C TYR A 182 1.94 1.73 -9.04
N GLY A 183 2.84 1.83 -10.03
CA GLY A 183 2.70 1.12 -11.30
C GLY A 183 1.62 1.72 -12.20
N GLY A 184 1.22 0.96 -13.21
CA GLY A 184 0.19 1.35 -14.17
C GLY A 184 0.63 2.41 -15.19
N LYS A 185 -0.12 2.55 -16.26
CA LYS A 185 0.05 3.61 -17.28
C LYS A 185 -0.42 4.99 -16.79
N SER A 186 -0.54 5.17 -15.48
CA SER A 186 -1.46 6.13 -14.86
C SER A 186 -0.99 7.58 -14.76
N GLN A 187 0.27 7.92 -15.02
CA GLN A 187 0.65 9.34 -15.04
C GLN A 187 0.04 10.11 -16.22
N GLN A 188 -0.21 9.45 -17.35
CA GLN A 188 -0.93 10.06 -18.47
C GLN A 188 -2.45 9.97 -18.33
N MET A 189 -2.97 8.90 -17.70
CA MET A 189 -4.42 8.74 -17.47
C MET A 189 -4.96 9.67 -16.38
N GLU A 190 -4.20 10.02 -15.36
CA GLU A 190 -4.68 10.90 -14.29
C GLU A 190 -5.03 12.30 -14.81
N LYS A 191 -4.23 12.86 -15.71
CA LYS A 191 -4.56 14.10 -16.43
C LYS A 191 -5.78 13.93 -17.32
N SER A 192 -5.86 12.82 -18.06
CA SER A 192 -6.95 12.51 -18.99
C SER A 192 -8.27 12.23 -18.25
N THR A 193 -8.26 11.55 -17.12
CA THR A 193 -9.47 11.21 -16.35
C THR A 193 -10.05 12.42 -15.64
N ARG A 194 -9.22 13.30 -15.07
CA ARG A 194 -9.68 14.60 -14.50
C ARG A 194 -10.27 15.51 -15.55
N VAL A 195 -9.66 15.57 -16.74
CA VAL A 195 -10.21 16.34 -17.87
C VAL A 195 -11.53 15.73 -18.34
N LYS A 196 -11.61 14.40 -18.54
CA LYS A 196 -12.86 13.72 -18.93
C LYS A 196 -13.95 13.86 -17.88
N ALA A 197 -13.64 13.77 -16.59
CA ALA A 197 -14.59 13.98 -15.51
C ALA A 197 -15.11 15.43 -15.49
N ARG A 198 -14.24 16.42 -15.67
CA ARG A 198 -14.63 17.84 -15.79
C ARG A 198 -15.49 18.10 -17.00
N VAL A 199 -15.13 17.55 -18.16
CA VAL A 199 -15.92 17.68 -19.41
C VAL A 199 -17.30 17.04 -19.26
N LYS A 200 -17.38 15.83 -18.66
CA LYS A 200 -18.69 15.19 -18.38
C LYS A 200 -19.51 15.97 -17.36
N ALA A 201 -18.90 16.49 -16.30
CA ALA A 201 -19.59 17.33 -15.31
C ALA A 201 -20.08 18.65 -15.92
N HIS A 202 -19.31 19.26 -16.83
CA HIS A 202 -19.71 20.48 -17.55
C HIS A 202 -20.87 20.19 -18.52
N ALA A 203 -20.77 19.14 -19.30
CA ALA A 203 -21.84 18.72 -20.23
C ALA A 203 -23.15 18.37 -19.50
N LEU A 204 -23.08 17.70 -18.35
CA LEU A 204 -24.23 17.43 -17.50
C LEU A 204 -24.87 18.73 -16.95
N ARG A 205 -24.05 19.70 -16.54
CA ARG A 205 -24.51 20.98 -16.02
C ARG A 205 -25.20 21.81 -17.11
N GLU A 206 -24.64 21.83 -18.33
CA GLU A 206 -25.27 22.49 -19.48
C GLU A 206 -26.56 21.80 -19.89
N PHE A 207 -26.61 20.45 -19.87
CA PHE A 207 -27.81 19.69 -20.18
C PHE A 207 -28.96 19.96 -19.19
N ILE A 208 -28.66 20.03 -17.89
CA ILE A 208 -29.63 20.34 -16.84
C ILE A 208 -30.09 21.80 -16.96
N GLY A 209 -29.18 22.76 -17.21
CA GLY A 209 -29.54 24.19 -17.34
C GLY A 209 -30.26 24.57 -18.64
N SER A 210 -30.29 23.69 -19.64
CA SER A 210 -31.00 23.91 -20.89
C SER A 210 -32.43 23.32 -20.89
N HIS A 211 -32.87 22.69 -19.80
CA HIS A 211 -34.16 22.04 -19.65
C HIS A 211 -35.01 22.64 -18.49
N GLU A 212 -34.62 23.80 -17.97
CA GLU A 212 -35.43 24.73 -17.19
C GLU A 212 -35.89 25.89 -18.10
#